data_a34b4dfd34462d6953f87edd6eef3c49
#
_entry.id   a34b4dfd34462d6953f87edd6eef3c49
#
_cell.length_a   1.000
_cell.length_b   1.000
_cell.length_c   1.000
_cell.angle_alpha   90.00
_cell.angle_beta   90.00
_cell.angle_gamma   90.00
#
_symmetry.space_group_name_H-M   'P 1'
#
loop_
_entity.id
_entity.type
_entity.pdbx_description
1 polymer ?
#
loop_
_entity_poly.entity_id
_entity_poly.type
_entity_poly.pdbx_seq_one_letter_code
_entity_poly.pdbx_strand_id
1 'polypeptide(L)'
;MFHIFIILLVVLYGCESWSLTLREERRLRVFENGALRRIFGPKRDEVTGEWRKLHNEELKGLYSSPNIVREIKSRRMKWAGHVAHMGEGRGVYRVLVGKPEGKRPLGRPRRRWEDNIRMDLQEVGLGYDDWIGRSPDRDRWRALVCAVRNLRVP
;
A
#
# COMPACT_ATOMS: atom_id res chain seq x y z
N MET A 1 -22.05 2.97 -4.06
CA MET A 1 -20.72 3.62 -4.01
C MET A 1 -20.24 3.92 -2.58
N PHE A 2 -21.08 4.42 -1.68
CA PHE A 2 -20.74 4.72 -0.27
C PHE A 2 -20.22 3.53 0.54
N HIS A 3 -20.75 2.32 0.34
CA HIS A 3 -20.34 1.12 1.08
C HIS A 3 -18.88 0.71 0.89
N ILE A 4 -18.33 0.86 -0.32
CA ILE A 4 -16.90 0.58 -0.57
C ILE A 4 -16.02 1.55 0.22
N PHE A 5 -16.41 2.84 0.23
CA PHE A 5 -15.64 3.87 0.90
C PHE A 5 -15.56 3.60 2.41
N ILE A 6 -16.67 3.17 3.02
CA ILE A 6 -16.72 2.82 4.44
C ILE A 6 -15.87 1.58 4.73
N ILE A 7 -16.00 0.53 3.91
CA ILE A 7 -15.21 -0.71 4.08
C ILE A 7 -13.72 -0.42 3.94
N LEU A 8 -13.33 0.37 2.95
CA LEU A 8 -11.93 0.76 2.76
C LEU A 8 -11.40 1.60 3.91
N LEU A 9 -12.19 2.53 4.45
CA LEU A 9 -11.78 3.33 5.62
C LEU A 9 -11.51 2.44 6.84
N VAL A 10 -12.38 1.47 7.11
CA VAL A 10 -12.22 0.54 8.24
C VAL A 10 -11.03 -0.39 8.03
N VAL A 11 -10.91 -0.99 6.84
CA VAL A 11 -9.81 -1.92 6.51
C VAL A 11 -8.46 -1.22 6.48
N LEU A 12 -8.42 0.05 6.06
CA LEU A 12 -7.19 0.83 5.95
C LEU A 12 -6.83 1.60 7.22
N TYR A 13 -7.61 1.45 8.29
CA TYR A 13 -7.26 2.08 9.57
C TYR A 13 -5.97 1.47 10.13
N GLY A 14 -4.96 2.32 10.41
CA GLY A 14 -3.66 1.88 10.93
C GLY A 14 -2.75 1.18 9.90
N CYS A 15 -3.12 1.16 8.62
CA CYS A 15 -2.35 0.45 7.58
C CYS A 15 -0.97 1.06 7.30
N GLU A 16 -0.72 2.28 7.75
CA GLU A 16 0.57 2.97 7.65
C GLU A 16 1.69 2.24 8.39
N SER A 17 1.37 1.49 9.43
CA SER A 17 2.31 0.69 10.22
C SER A 17 2.48 -0.75 9.73
N TRP A 18 1.71 -1.19 8.73
CA TRP A 18 1.74 -2.57 8.26
C TRP A 18 3.02 -2.89 7.48
N SER A 19 3.61 -4.05 7.79
CA SER A 19 4.71 -4.65 7.03
C SER A 19 4.17 -5.80 6.19
N LEU A 20 3.80 -5.50 4.94
CA LEU A 20 3.17 -6.46 4.05
C LEU A 20 4.21 -7.33 3.33
N THR A 21 3.91 -8.62 3.22
CA THR A 21 4.58 -9.54 2.31
C THR A 21 3.89 -9.54 0.94
N LEU A 22 4.57 -9.99 -0.11
CA LEU A 22 3.97 -10.13 -1.45
C LEU A 22 2.72 -11.01 -1.46
N ARG A 23 2.68 -12.04 -0.58
CA ARG A 23 1.52 -12.91 -0.45
C ARG A 23 0.31 -12.16 0.12
N GLU A 24 0.53 -11.29 1.10
CA GLU A 24 -0.52 -10.48 1.71
C GLU A 24 -1.01 -9.41 0.75
N GLU A 25 -0.12 -8.78 -0.02
CA GLU A 25 -0.52 -7.85 -1.08
C GLU A 25 -1.42 -8.52 -2.14
N ARG A 26 -1.07 -9.75 -2.55
CA ARG A 26 -1.91 -10.54 -3.49
C ARG A 26 -3.27 -10.84 -2.89
N ARG A 27 -3.35 -11.22 -1.61
CA ARG A 27 -4.61 -11.45 -0.91
C ARG A 27 -5.48 -10.20 -0.84
N LEU A 28 -4.88 -9.04 -0.56
CA LEU A 28 -5.59 -7.76 -0.56
C LEU A 28 -6.15 -7.41 -1.93
N ARG A 29 -5.40 -7.65 -3.02
CA ARG A 29 -5.88 -7.46 -4.39
C ARG A 29 -7.05 -8.39 -4.73
N VAL A 30 -6.96 -9.65 -4.32
CA VAL A 30 -8.06 -10.62 -4.53
C VAL A 30 -9.31 -10.19 -3.77
N PHE A 31 -9.15 -9.74 -2.54
CA PHE A 31 -10.25 -9.21 -1.72
C PHE A 31 -10.90 -8.00 -2.38
N GLU A 32 -10.12 -7.01 -2.80
CA GLU A 32 -10.60 -5.81 -3.48
C GLU A 32 -11.39 -6.16 -4.75
N ASN A 33 -10.81 -6.98 -5.63
CA ASN A 33 -11.47 -7.42 -6.86
C ASN A 33 -12.76 -8.21 -6.58
N GLY A 34 -12.78 -9.01 -5.51
CA GLY A 34 -13.97 -9.73 -5.06
C GLY A 34 -15.08 -8.79 -4.59
N ALA A 35 -14.73 -7.77 -3.81
CA ALA A 35 -15.66 -6.74 -3.36
C ALA A 35 -16.21 -5.92 -4.53
N LEU A 36 -15.35 -5.50 -5.46
CA LEU A 36 -15.75 -4.75 -6.66
C LEU A 36 -16.70 -5.55 -7.55
N ARG A 37 -16.45 -6.86 -7.76
CA ARG A 37 -17.36 -7.73 -8.53
C ARG A 37 -18.73 -7.88 -7.89
N ARG A 38 -18.81 -7.90 -6.56
CA ARG A 38 -20.10 -7.93 -5.86
C ARG A 38 -20.90 -6.64 -6.02
N ILE A 39 -20.22 -5.53 -6.15
CA ILE A 39 -20.83 -4.20 -6.24
C ILE A 39 -21.28 -3.90 -7.66
N PHE A 40 -20.40 -4.14 -8.65
CA PHE A 40 -20.70 -3.88 -10.06
C PHE A 40 -21.56 -4.98 -10.70
N GLY A 41 -21.60 -6.17 -10.08
CA GLY A 41 -22.33 -7.31 -10.62
C GLY A 41 -21.70 -7.92 -11.88
N PRO A 42 -22.40 -8.90 -12.50
CA PRO A 42 -21.99 -9.47 -13.77
C PRO A 42 -22.27 -8.51 -14.93
N LYS A 43 -21.48 -8.60 -16.00
CA LYS A 43 -21.70 -7.88 -17.26
C LYS A 43 -22.23 -8.85 -18.32
N ARG A 44 -23.17 -8.38 -19.14
CA ARG A 44 -23.63 -9.15 -20.30
C ARG A 44 -22.61 -9.02 -21.42
N ASP A 45 -22.17 -10.14 -21.95
CA ASP A 45 -21.27 -10.16 -23.10
C ASP A 45 -22.04 -9.72 -24.36
N GLU A 46 -21.47 -8.79 -25.14
CA GLU A 46 -22.12 -8.21 -26.32
C GLU A 46 -22.17 -9.19 -27.52
N VAL A 47 -21.26 -10.16 -27.55
CA VAL A 47 -21.13 -11.12 -28.63
C VAL A 47 -21.97 -12.37 -28.38
N THR A 48 -21.86 -12.95 -27.17
CA THR A 48 -22.54 -14.20 -26.82
C THR A 48 -23.92 -13.98 -26.19
N GLY A 49 -24.18 -12.77 -25.67
CA GLY A 49 -25.41 -12.45 -24.95
C GLY A 49 -25.47 -13.04 -23.53
N GLU A 50 -24.46 -13.78 -23.10
CA GLU A 50 -24.42 -14.45 -21.81
C GLU A 50 -23.92 -13.52 -20.70
N TRP A 51 -24.31 -13.79 -19.44
CA TRP A 51 -23.83 -13.09 -18.27
C TRP A 51 -22.48 -13.65 -17.82
N ARG A 52 -21.44 -12.81 -17.77
CA ARG A 52 -20.13 -13.18 -17.30
C ARG A 52 -19.64 -12.30 -16.15
N LYS A 53 -18.68 -12.84 -15.38
CA LYS A 53 -17.98 -12.07 -14.35
C LYS A 53 -17.06 -11.04 -15.01
N LEU A 54 -16.97 -9.85 -14.43
CA LEU A 54 -16.05 -8.80 -14.86
C LEU A 54 -14.60 -9.26 -14.73
N HIS A 55 -13.79 -9.00 -15.75
CA HIS A 55 -12.35 -9.16 -15.71
C HIS A 55 -11.69 -8.09 -14.84
N ASN A 56 -10.47 -8.35 -14.34
CA ASN A 56 -9.77 -7.41 -13.46
C ASN A 56 -9.51 -6.05 -14.12
N GLU A 57 -9.27 -6.03 -15.41
CA GLU A 57 -9.03 -4.81 -16.18
C GLU A 57 -10.28 -3.96 -16.34
N GLU A 58 -11.42 -4.61 -16.57
CA GLU A 58 -12.71 -3.93 -16.59
C GLU A 58 -13.06 -3.31 -15.24
N LEU A 59 -12.74 -4.01 -14.14
CA LEU A 59 -12.91 -3.46 -12.79
C LEU A 59 -12.05 -2.20 -12.58
N LYS A 60 -10.80 -2.20 -13.06
CA LYS A 60 -9.91 -1.04 -13.01
C LYS A 60 -10.44 0.15 -13.81
N GLY A 61 -11.12 -0.11 -14.94
CA GLY A 61 -11.76 0.92 -15.76
C GLY A 61 -13.00 1.52 -15.09
N LEU A 62 -13.79 0.71 -14.41
CA LEU A 62 -15.00 1.14 -13.69
C LEU A 62 -14.70 1.86 -12.38
N TYR A 63 -13.59 1.51 -11.73
CA TYR A 63 -13.15 2.05 -10.46
C TYR A 63 -11.87 2.86 -10.63
N SER A 64 -12.03 4.17 -10.78
CA SER A 64 -10.93 5.12 -11.02
C SER A 64 -10.07 5.43 -9.80
N SER A 65 -10.44 4.95 -8.63
CA SER A 65 -9.68 5.16 -7.40
C SER A 65 -8.40 4.29 -7.34
N PRO A 66 -7.34 4.73 -6.66
CA PRO A 66 -6.17 3.90 -6.43
C PRO A 66 -6.55 2.59 -5.75
N ASN A 67 -5.92 1.48 -6.15
CA ASN A 67 -6.17 0.20 -5.51
C ASN A 67 -5.69 0.19 -4.04
N ILE A 68 -6.21 -0.75 -3.25
CA ILE A 68 -5.95 -0.85 -1.81
C ILE A 68 -4.44 -0.91 -1.48
N VAL A 69 -3.64 -1.60 -2.29
CA VAL A 69 -2.19 -1.72 -2.07
C VAL A 69 -1.48 -0.38 -2.28
N ARG A 70 -1.86 0.38 -3.31
CA ARG A 70 -1.33 1.72 -3.55
C ARG A 70 -1.68 2.70 -2.44
N GLU A 71 -2.90 2.61 -1.94
CA GLU A 71 -3.32 3.46 -0.82
C GLU A 71 -2.51 3.14 0.43
N ILE A 72 -2.28 1.84 0.74
CA ILE A 72 -1.43 1.42 1.86
C ILE A 72 0.01 1.92 1.67
N LYS A 73 0.61 1.76 0.48
CA LYS A 73 1.95 2.25 0.17
C LYS A 73 2.04 3.77 0.35
N SER A 74 1.07 4.52 -0.18
CA SER A 74 1.01 5.98 -0.06
C SER A 74 0.91 6.43 1.40
N ARG A 75 0.05 5.80 2.21
CA ARG A 75 -0.08 6.11 3.64
C ARG A 75 1.19 5.76 4.41
N ARG A 76 1.81 4.62 4.13
CA ARG A 76 3.09 4.23 4.71
C ARG A 76 4.18 5.24 4.41
N MET A 77 4.28 5.72 3.17
CA MET A 77 5.25 6.75 2.79
C MET A 77 4.98 8.09 3.47
N LYS A 78 3.72 8.52 3.61
CA LYS A 78 3.39 9.72 4.40
C LYS A 78 3.82 9.57 5.84
N TRP A 79 3.52 8.43 6.44
CA TRP A 79 3.91 8.13 7.83
C TRP A 79 5.42 8.05 8.00
N ALA A 80 6.15 7.51 7.02
CA ALA A 80 7.60 7.48 7.01
C ALA A 80 8.21 8.89 7.13
N GLY A 81 7.69 9.86 6.41
CA GLY A 81 8.12 11.25 6.57
C GLY A 81 7.94 11.77 8.00
N HIS A 82 6.81 11.48 8.64
CA HIS A 82 6.60 11.87 10.04
C HIS A 82 7.56 11.15 11.00
N VAL A 83 7.78 9.86 10.81
CA VAL A 83 8.71 9.06 11.64
C VAL A 83 10.14 9.60 11.54
N ALA A 84 10.59 9.97 10.35
CA ALA A 84 11.90 10.56 10.15
C ALA A 84 12.07 11.89 10.90
N HIS A 85 11.03 12.73 10.92
CA HIS A 85 11.05 13.98 11.66
C HIS A 85 10.99 13.82 13.18
N MET A 86 10.52 12.68 13.69
CA MET A 86 10.45 12.42 15.13
C MET A 86 11.83 12.22 15.77
N GLY A 87 12.81 11.78 14.99
CA GLY A 87 14.15 11.47 15.45
C GLY A 87 14.28 10.17 16.25
N GLU A 88 15.50 9.73 16.42
CA GLU A 88 15.84 8.42 17.02
C GLU A 88 15.43 8.27 18.50
N GLY A 89 15.29 9.38 19.22
CA GLY A 89 14.87 9.38 20.63
C GLY A 89 13.42 8.99 20.89
N ARG A 90 12.59 8.98 19.88
CA ARG A 90 11.15 8.66 20.00
C ARG A 90 10.90 7.16 19.93
N GLY A 91 10.00 6.66 20.81
CA GLY A 91 9.63 5.25 20.85
C GLY A 91 9.09 4.71 19.51
N VAL A 92 8.34 5.51 18.77
CA VAL A 92 7.79 5.15 17.44
C VAL A 92 8.91 4.87 16.44
N TYR A 93 9.95 5.70 16.39
CA TYR A 93 11.12 5.50 15.55
C TYR A 93 11.81 4.18 15.89
N ARG A 94 12.07 3.94 17.19
CA ARG A 94 12.70 2.71 17.66
C ARG A 94 11.93 1.45 17.31
N VAL A 95 10.60 1.48 17.36
CA VAL A 95 9.74 0.34 17.04
C VAL A 95 9.70 0.05 15.54
N LEU A 96 9.60 1.08 14.70
CA LEU A 96 9.39 0.93 13.25
C LEU A 96 10.71 0.74 12.48
N VAL A 97 11.75 1.48 12.86
CA VAL A 97 13.05 1.52 12.19
C VAL A 97 14.11 0.74 12.96
N GLY A 98 14.06 0.77 14.29
CA GLY A 98 15.06 0.15 15.17
C GLY A 98 15.18 -1.36 14.98
N LYS A 99 16.38 -1.88 15.19
CA LYS A 99 16.64 -3.32 15.24
C LYS A 99 16.52 -3.76 16.71
N PRO A 100 15.63 -4.71 17.05
CA PRO A 100 15.57 -5.23 18.41
C PRO A 100 16.88 -5.94 18.75
N GLU A 101 17.37 -5.70 19.95
CA GLU A 101 18.49 -6.44 20.53
C GLU A 101 18.04 -7.87 20.88
N GLY A 102 18.88 -8.86 20.61
CA GLY A 102 18.63 -10.26 20.96
C GLY A 102 18.26 -11.18 19.81
N LYS A 103 17.99 -12.44 20.14
CA LYS A 103 17.64 -13.48 19.14
C LYS A 103 16.27 -13.22 18.52
N ARG A 104 16.15 -13.49 17.21
CA ARG A 104 14.86 -13.43 16.52
C ARG A 104 13.88 -14.43 17.12
N PRO A 105 12.67 -14.02 17.54
CA PRO A 105 11.65 -14.96 17.96
C PRO A 105 11.21 -15.84 16.79
N LEU A 106 10.87 -17.10 17.07
CA LEU A 106 10.24 -18.01 16.11
C LEU A 106 8.92 -17.41 15.63
N GLY A 107 8.66 -17.45 14.31
CA GLY A 107 7.41 -16.94 13.73
C GLY A 107 7.37 -15.45 13.43
N ARG A 108 8.48 -14.74 13.51
CA ARG A 108 8.55 -13.32 13.16
C ARG A 108 8.12 -13.06 11.71
N PRO A 109 7.43 -11.92 11.42
CA PRO A 109 7.13 -11.46 10.08
C PRO A 109 8.39 -11.44 9.19
N ARG A 110 8.28 -11.93 7.96
CA ARG A 110 9.42 -12.06 7.04
C ARG A 110 9.97 -10.71 6.56
N ARG A 111 9.18 -9.63 6.71
CA ARG A 111 9.55 -8.27 6.31
C ARG A 111 9.36 -7.31 7.47
N ARG A 112 10.24 -6.30 7.53
CA ARG A 112 10.11 -5.17 8.43
C ARG A 112 9.41 -4.03 7.71
N TRP A 113 8.85 -3.12 8.48
CA TRP A 113 8.25 -1.90 7.97
C TRP A 113 9.23 -1.08 7.12
N GLU A 114 10.46 -0.91 7.58
CA GLU A 114 11.54 -0.24 6.86
C GLU A 114 11.87 -0.91 5.51
N ASP A 115 11.87 -2.24 5.45
CA ASP A 115 12.12 -2.98 4.21
C ASP A 115 11.04 -2.69 3.16
N ASN A 116 9.79 -2.51 3.58
CA ASN A 116 8.71 -2.14 2.68
C ASN A 116 8.90 -0.73 2.12
N ILE A 117 9.37 0.24 2.93
CA ILE A 117 9.66 1.59 2.45
C ILE A 117 10.76 1.56 1.39
N ARG A 118 11.84 0.82 1.65
CA ARG A 118 12.94 0.66 0.68
C ARG A 118 12.46 0.08 -0.65
N MET A 119 11.62 -0.93 -0.59
CA MET A 119 11.02 -1.52 -1.80
C MET A 119 10.13 -0.53 -2.54
N ASP A 120 9.29 0.22 -1.83
CA ASP A 120 8.42 1.22 -2.43
C ASP A 120 9.23 2.34 -3.11
N LEU A 121 10.39 2.71 -2.54
CA LEU A 121 11.33 3.66 -3.15
C LEU A 121 12.00 3.10 -4.41
N GLN A 122 12.43 1.85 -4.38
CA GLN A 122 13.00 1.18 -5.54
C GLN A 122 12.00 1.08 -6.70
N GLU A 123 10.73 0.80 -6.43
CA GLU A 123 9.69 0.76 -7.44
C GLU A 123 9.51 2.09 -8.19
N VAL A 124 9.78 3.23 -7.54
CA VAL A 124 9.73 4.57 -8.18
C VAL A 124 11.09 5.00 -8.77
N GLY A 125 12.05 4.08 -8.86
CA GLY A 125 13.36 4.36 -9.46
C GLY A 125 14.31 5.16 -8.59
N LEU A 126 14.02 5.29 -7.30
CA LEU A 126 14.92 5.92 -6.34
C LEU A 126 15.85 4.87 -5.74
N GLY A 127 17.15 5.16 -5.78
CA GLY A 127 18.16 4.32 -5.17
C GLY A 127 17.98 4.16 -3.65
N TYR A 128 18.74 3.23 -3.10
CA TYR A 128 18.77 2.82 -1.69
C TYR A 128 19.27 3.91 -0.72
N ASP A 129 19.25 5.16 -1.12
CA ASP A 129 19.71 6.27 -0.28
C ASP A 129 18.85 6.44 0.95
N ASP A 130 19.45 6.99 1.94
CA ASP A 130 18.86 7.31 3.23
C ASP A 130 17.56 8.12 3.06
N TRP A 131 16.41 7.42 3.12
CA TRP A 131 15.10 8.04 3.04
C TRP A 131 14.85 9.00 4.19
N ILE A 132 15.56 8.81 5.31
CA ILE A 132 15.52 9.67 6.49
C ILE A 132 16.12 11.03 6.16
N GLY A 133 17.27 11.06 5.49
CA GLY A 133 17.93 12.29 5.05
C GLY A 133 17.17 13.07 3.97
N ARG A 134 16.27 12.42 3.21
CA ARG A 134 15.43 13.06 2.19
C ARG A 134 14.11 13.63 2.71
N SER A 135 13.64 13.14 3.85
CA SER A 135 12.36 13.53 4.42
C SER A 135 12.24 15.00 4.83
N PRO A 136 13.33 15.76 5.15
CA PRO A 136 13.25 17.16 5.51
C PRO A 136 12.67 18.05 4.39
N ASP A 137 12.87 17.71 3.12
CA ASP A 137 12.31 18.44 1.98
C ASP A 137 10.85 17.99 1.75
N ARG A 138 9.91 18.77 2.29
CA ARG A 138 8.47 18.46 2.23
C ARG A 138 7.92 18.35 0.81
N ASP A 139 8.39 19.19 -0.10
CA ASP A 139 7.85 19.21 -1.47
C ASP A 139 8.34 18.02 -2.27
N ARG A 140 9.61 17.68 -2.15
CA ARG A 140 10.17 16.46 -2.73
C ARG A 140 9.52 15.21 -2.15
N TRP A 141 9.28 15.19 -0.83
CA TRP A 141 8.62 14.06 -0.19
C TRP A 141 7.16 13.91 -0.64
N ARG A 142 6.41 15.01 -0.79
CA ARG A 142 5.06 15.00 -1.35
C ARG A 142 5.02 14.49 -2.78
N ALA A 143 5.93 14.94 -3.63
CA ALA A 143 6.07 14.46 -5.01
C ALA A 143 6.33 12.95 -5.04
N LEU A 144 7.19 12.44 -4.16
CA LEU A 144 7.47 11.04 -4.00
C LEU A 144 6.23 10.22 -3.57
N VAL A 145 5.49 10.69 -2.59
CA VAL A 145 4.24 10.05 -2.14
C VAL A 145 3.22 9.99 -3.28
N CYS A 146 3.12 11.04 -4.09
CA CYS A 146 2.26 11.06 -5.28
C CYS A 146 2.75 10.05 -6.34
N ALA A 147 4.06 9.95 -6.56
CA ALA A 147 4.64 8.98 -7.49
C ALA A 147 4.31 7.53 -7.06
N VAL A 148 4.51 7.19 -5.79
CA VAL A 148 4.16 5.87 -5.23
C VAL A 148 2.67 5.56 -5.38
N ARG A 149 1.80 6.55 -5.18
CA ARG A 149 0.35 6.39 -5.34
C ARG A 149 -0.07 6.14 -6.79
N ASN A 150 0.62 6.77 -7.73
CA ASN A 150 0.27 6.71 -9.16
C ASN A 150 0.96 5.57 -9.91
N LEU A 151 1.89 4.87 -9.27
CA LEU A 151 2.63 3.79 -9.89
C LEU A 151 1.65 2.68 -10.34
N ARG A 152 1.59 2.43 -11.63
CA ARG A 152 0.86 1.28 -12.17
C ARG A 152 1.72 0.04 -11.96
N VAL A 153 1.47 -0.68 -10.89
CA VAL A 153 2.04 -2.03 -10.72
C VAL A 153 1.27 -2.96 -11.66
N PRO A 154 1.97 -3.67 -12.56
CA PRO A 154 1.37 -4.63 -13.48
C PRO A 154 0.62 -5.76 -12.76
#